data_ddd7ceaeda6e166f5149497992f240d0
#
_entry.id   ddd7ceaeda6e166f5149497992f240d0
#
_cell.length_a   1.000
_cell.length_b   1.000
_cell.length_c   1.000
_cell.angle_alpha   90.00
_cell.angle_beta   90.00
_cell.angle_gamma   90.00
#
_symmetry.space_group_name_H-M   'P 1'
#
loop_
_entity.id
_entity.type
_entity.pdbx_description
1 polymer ?
#
loop_
_entity_poly.entity_id
_entity_poly.type
_entity_poly.pdbx_seq_one_letter_code
_entity_poly.pdbx_strand_id
1 'polypeptide(L)'
;MKKRSRVSVAVTLCLAFVMTMLMSVSTFALSKTDTQDVTVNNLTNVSTVNAYQVIKLNVNDQGGFNSPMYTWDADVQNWVRTNYSSYITAEGDVSDSFADLEDDAAKPFWEALGKAVTTNSGLSLSPDKTATSQYGNQAVLSDLEMGSYLLLAVCGENVGTRFNTTAYNVLPTKSGDSYELASTGSVSLKHEPPVFEKDVPDIDDITTAVGKSVNYQIHNVILSYPSNTDTVHYVVG
;
A
#
# COMPACT_ATOMS: atom_id res chain seq x y z
N MET A 1 -0.56 -40.34 -63.14
CA MET A 1 -0.97 -40.43 -61.73
C MET A 1 -0.03 -39.64 -60.82
N LYS A 2 -0.06 -38.30 -60.81
CA LYS A 2 0.80 -37.49 -59.89
C LYS A 2 0.16 -36.18 -59.39
N LYS A 3 -1.17 -36.00 -59.51
CA LYS A 3 -1.85 -34.77 -59.07
C LYS A 3 -2.53 -34.86 -57.69
N ARG A 4 -2.71 -36.07 -57.11
CA ARG A 4 -3.44 -36.21 -55.84
C ARG A 4 -2.59 -35.96 -54.59
N SER A 5 -1.27 -36.02 -54.67
CA SER A 5 -0.38 -35.85 -53.52
C SER A 5 -0.20 -34.39 -53.08
N ARG A 6 -0.30 -33.43 -54.02
CA ARG A 6 -0.05 -31.99 -53.68
C ARG A 6 -1.24 -31.30 -53.00
N VAL A 7 -2.46 -31.77 -53.30
CA VAL A 7 -3.68 -31.19 -52.67
C VAL A 7 -3.82 -31.67 -51.23
N SER A 8 -3.50 -32.93 -50.95
CA SER A 8 -3.59 -33.48 -49.60
C SER A 8 -2.56 -32.85 -48.65
N VAL A 9 -1.34 -32.58 -49.11
CA VAL A 9 -0.33 -31.90 -48.29
C VAL A 9 -0.69 -30.45 -48.01
N ALA A 10 -1.28 -29.73 -48.96
CA ALA A 10 -1.72 -28.35 -48.77
C ALA A 10 -2.89 -28.25 -47.79
N VAL A 11 -3.86 -29.18 -47.84
CA VAL A 11 -4.97 -29.24 -46.90
C VAL A 11 -4.49 -29.60 -45.51
N THR A 12 -3.57 -30.52 -45.35
CA THR A 12 -2.99 -30.90 -44.07
C THR A 12 -2.18 -29.73 -43.45
N LEU A 13 -1.44 -28.99 -44.29
CA LEU A 13 -0.68 -27.82 -43.82
C LEU A 13 -1.61 -26.66 -43.38
N CYS A 14 -2.70 -26.40 -44.11
CA CYS A 14 -3.70 -25.41 -43.75
C CYS A 14 -4.44 -25.79 -42.46
N LEU A 15 -4.78 -27.10 -42.27
CA LEU A 15 -5.44 -27.56 -41.05
C LEU A 15 -4.49 -27.44 -39.84
N ALA A 16 -3.19 -27.76 -40.00
CA ALA A 16 -2.20 -27.58 -38.94
C ALA A 16 -2.00 -26.10 -38.59
N PHE A 17 -2.02 -25.22 -39.59
CA PHE A 17 -1.89 -23.76 -39.36
C PHE A 17 -3.14 -23.15 -38.69
N VAL A 18 -4.32 -23.65 -39.03
CA VAL A 18 -5.57 -23.23 -38.33
C VAL A 18 -5.64 -23.79 -36.91
N MET A 19 -5.16 -25.01 -36.66
CA MET A 19 -5.06 -25.54 -35.28
C MET A 19 -4.00 -24.81 -34.44
N THR A 20 -2.88 -24.36 -35.01
CA THR A 20 -1.88 -23.58 -34.28
C THR A 20 -2.37 -22.14 -33.98
N MET A 21 -3.23 -21.58 -34.84
CA MET A 21 -3.87 -20.27 -34.54
C MET A 21 -4.99 -20.37 -33.51
N LEU A 22 -5.61 -21.54 -33.34
CA LEU A 22 -6.62 -21.76 -32.30
C LEU A 22 -6.01 -22.07 -30.90
N MET A 23 -4.70 -22.33 -30.81
CA MET A 23 -4.02 -22.59 -29.55
C MET A 23 -3.31 -21.37 -28.93
N SER A 24 -3.43 -20.17 -29.52
CA SER A 24 -2.69 -19.00 -29.08
C SER A 24 -3.57 -17.84 -28.62
N VAL A 25 -4.72 -18.13 -28.04
CA VAL A 25 -5.45 -17.13 -27.26
C VAL A 25 -5.88 -17.74 -25.93
N SER A 26 -4.92 -18.11 -25.11
CA SER A 26 -5.18 -18.03 -23.68
C SER A 26 -5.15 -16.54 -23.33
N THR A 27 -6.23 -15.83 -23.63
CA THR A 27 -6.54 -14.63 -22.91
C THR A 27 -6.67 -15.09 -21.47
N PHE A 28 -5.66 -14.86 -20.65
CA PHE A 28 -5.81 -14.96 -19.22
C PHE A 28 -6.82 -13.88 -18.85
N ALA A 29 -8.09 -14.23 -18.77
CA ALA A 29 -9.10 -13.35 -18.26
C ALA A 29 -8.75 -13.09 -16.80
N LEU A 30 -8.81 -11.83 -16.38
CA LEU A 30 -8.64 -11.46 -14.97
C LEU A 30 -9.53 -12.34 -14.10
N SER A 31 -8.96 -12.95 -13.08
CA SER A 31 -9.68 -13.76 -12.09
C SER A 31 -9.86 -12.97 -10.80
N LYS A 32 -11.01 -13.09 -10.16
CA LYS A 32 -11.24 -12.52 -8.82
C LYS A 32 -10.28 -13.03 -7.74
N THR A 33 -9.55 -14.12 -8.02
CA THR A 33 -8.54 -14.70 -7.12
C THR A 33 -7.12 -14.30 -7.49
N ASP A 34 -6.95 -13.45 -8.51
CA ASP A 34 -5.61 -12.95 -8.85
C ASP A 34 -5.11 -12.03 -7.73
N THR A 35 -3.83 -12.20 -7.42
CA THR A 35 -3.14 -11.47 -6.35
C THR A 35 -1.84 -10.85 -6.85
N GLN A 36 -1.33 -9.89 -6.11
CA GLN A 36 -0.06 -9.22 -6.40
C GLN A 36 0.86 -9.27 -5.18
N ASP A 37 2.13 -9.61 -5.41
CA ASP A 37 3.18 -9.41 -4.42
C ASP A 37 3.69 -7.98 -4.47
N VAL A 38 3.73 -7.29 -3.32
CA VAL A 38 4.12 -5.89 -3.27
C VAL A 38 5.39 -5.71 -2.44
N THR A 39 6.46 -5.26 -3.09
CA THR A 39 7.69 -4.89 -2.42
C THR A 39 7.55 -3.51 -1.80
N VAL A 40 7.61 -3.43 -0.49
CA VAL A 40 7.62 -2.18 0.27
C VAL A 40 9.06 -1.77 0.51
N ASN A 41 9.44 -0.62 -0.03
CA ASN A 41 10.80 -0.06 0.01
C ASN A 41 10.93 1.07 1.03
N ASN A 42 12.17 1.47 1.27
CA ASN A 42 12.53 2.59 2.14
C ASN A 42 12.12 2.35 3.61
N LEU A 43 12.18 1.10 4.05
CA LEU A 43 12.03 0.72 5.44
C LEU A 43 13.35 0.90 6.21
N THR A 44 13.25 0.99 7.52
CA THR A 44 14.40 0.84 8.41
C THR A 44 14.51 -0.61 8.89
N ASN A 45 15.65 -0.98 9.48
CA ASN A 45 15.83 -2.33 10.03
C ASN A 45 14.72 -2.68 11.03
N VAL A 46 14.26 -3.93 10.96
CA VAL A 46 13.23 -4.47 11.86
C VAL A 46 11.93 -3.66 11.83
N SER A 47 11.55 -3.14 10.66
CA SER A 47 10.25 -2.52 10.48
C SER A 47 9.20 -3.56 10.09
N THR A 48 8.02 -3.44 10.67
CA THR A 48 6.85 -4.25 10.30
C THR A 48 5.88 -3.39 9.51
N VAL A 49 5.44 -3.88 8.35
CA VAL A 49 4.42 -3.24 7.51
C VAL A 49 3.15 -4.06 7.61
N ASN A 50 2.07 -3.39 7.98
CA ASN A 50 0.72 -3.94 8.00
C ASN A 50 -0.08 -3.38 6.83
N ALA A 51 -0.72 -4.25 6.07
CA ALA A 51 -1.62 -3.90 4.98
C ALA A 51 -3.07 -4.21 5.39
N TYR A 52 -3.94 -3.22 5.24
CA TYR A 52 -5.37 -3.32 5.53
C TYR A 52 -6.13 -3.05 4.24
N GLN A 53 -6.90 -4.02 3.76
CA GLN A 53 -7.76 -3.82 2.59
C GLN A 53 -8.94 -2.93 2.98
N VAL A 54 -9.02 -1.77 2.37
CA VAL A 54 -10.03 -0.74 2.67
C VAL A 54 -11.13 -0.71 1.62
N ILE A 55 -10.75 -0.94 0.37
CA ILE A 55 -11.68 -0.99 -0.76
C ILE A 55 -11.42 -2.28 -1.55
N LYS A 56 -12.49 -2.98 -1.89
CA LYS A 56 -12.48 -4.17 -2.74
C LYS A 56 -12.84 -3.82 -4.17
N LEU A 57 -12.14 -4.44 -5.12
CA LEU A 57 -12.49 -4.41 -6.54
C LEU A 57 -13.40 -5.59 -6.87
N ASN A 58 -14.59 -5.32 -7.39
CA ASN A 58 -15.59 -6.33 -7.68
C ASN A 58 -15.40 -6.91 -9.09
N VAL A 59 -14.54 -7.92 -9.22
CA VAL A 59 -14.29 -8.65 -10.47
C VAL A 59 -15.39 -9.68 -10.69
N ASN A 60 -15.91 -9.79 -11.92
CA ASN A 60 -16.88 -10.80 -12.31
C ASN A 60 -16.20 -12.08 -12.85
N ASP A 61 -16.98 -13.13 -13.06
CA ASP A 61 -16.46 -14.43 -13.53
C ASP A 61 -16.02 -14.43 -15.01
N GLN A 62 -16.28 -13.35 -15.74
CA GLN A 62 -15.86 -13.16 -17.14
C GLN A 62 -14.56 -12.35 -17.26
N GLY A 63 -13.90 -11.98 -16.14
CA GLY A 63 -12.69 -11.19 -16.13
C GLY A 63 -12.89 -9.69 -16.39
N GLY A 64 -14.12 -9.21 -16.20
CA GLY A 64 -14.47 -7.79 -16.16
C GLY A 64 -14.89 -7.38 -14.74
N PHE A 65 -15.64 -6.29 -14.64
CA PHE A 65 -16.06 -5.74 -13.35
C PHE A 65 -17.58 -5.82 -13.19
N ASN A 66 -18.01 -5.97 -11.95
CA ASN A 66 -19.40 -5.81 -11.57
C ASN A 66 -19.78 -4.32 -11.46
N SER A 67 -21.05 -4.05 -11.31
CA SER A 67 -21.56 -2.75 -10.89
C SER A 67 -22.24 -2.94 -9.53
N PRO A 68 -21.74 -2.30 -8.48
CA PRO A 68 -20.62 -1.33 -8.42
C PRO A 68 -19.24 -1.97 -8.62
N MET A 69 -18.30 -1.19 -9.19
CA MET A 69 -16.93 -1.65 -9.38
C MET A 69 -16.16 -1.73 -8.06
N TYR A 70 -16.39 -0.80 -7.16
CA TYR A 70 -15.68 -0.66 -5.89
C TYR A 70 -16.64 -0.67 -4.71
N THR A 71 -16.30 -1.45 -3.69
CA THR A 71 -17.05 -1.54 -2.44
C THR A 71 -16.10 -1.32 -1.26
N TRP A 72 -16.52 -0.53 -0.27
CA TRP A 72 -15.78 -0.43 0.98
C TRP A 72 -15.75 -1.77 1.69
N ASP A 73 -14.62 -2.14 2.28
CA ASP A 73 -14.56 -3.31 3.13
C ASP A 73 -15.57 -3.18 4.30
N ALA A 74 -16.23 -4.28 4.65
CA ALA A 74 -17.30 -4.29 5.64
C ALA A 74 -16.89 -3.70 7.00
N ASP A 75 -15.65 -3.95 7.40
CA ASP A 75 -15.11 -3.50 8.69
C ASP A 75 -14.84 -1.98 8.71
N VAL A 76 -14.70 -1.36 7.53
CA VAL A 76 -14.44 0.07 7.38
C VAL A 76 -15.71 0.89 7.15
N GLN A 77 -16.77 0.28 6.60
CA GLN A 77 -17.99 0.99 6.18
C GLN A 77 -18.60 1.89 7.25
N ASN A 78 -18.72 1.41 8.48
CA ASN A 78 -19.33 2.18 9.55
C ASN A 78 -18.51 3.42 9.91
N TRP A 79 -17.20 3.31 9.90
CA TRP A 79 -16.32 4.43 10.16
C TRP A 79 -16.42 5.47 9.02
N VAL A 80 -16.44 5.01 7.75
CA VAL A 80 -16.62 5.90 6.59
C VAL A 80 -17.97 6.59 6.64
N ARG A 81 -19.07 5.90 6.94
CA ARG A 81 -20.40 6.50 7.06
C ARG A 81 -20.45 7.60 8.12
N THR A 82 -19.75 7.38 9.23
CA THR A 82 -19.77 8.32 10.37
C THR A 82 -18.94 9.57 10.09
N ASN A 83 -17.77 9.41 9.46
CA ASN A 83 -16.80 10.49 9.33
C ASN A 83 -16.78 11.12 7.93
N TYR A 84 -17.21 10.36 6.90
CA TYR A 84 -17.12 10.72 5.48
C TYR A 84 -18.35 10.21 4.71
N SER A 85 -19.54 10.60 5.16
CA SER A 85 -20.82 10.07 4.64
C SER A 85 -21.03 10.31 3.13
N SER A 86 -20.35 11.31 2.54
CA SER A 86 -20.38 11.57 1.09
C SER A 86 -19.53 10.58 0.28
N TYR A 87 -18.64 9.80 0.90
CA TYR A 87 -17.73 8.88 0.24
C TYR A 87 -18.28 7.46 0.10
N ILE A 88 -19.45 7.18 0.69
CA ILE A 88 -20.06 5.87 0.70
C ILE A 88 -21.55 5.95 0.34
N THR A 89 -22.02 5.00 -0.48
CA THR A 89 -23.45 4.86 -0.80
C THR A 89 -24.23 4.21 0.34
N ALA A 90 -25.54 4.15 0.22
CA ALA A 90 -26.40 3.44 1.20
C ALA A 90 -26.07 1.95 1.26
N GLU A 91 -25.71 1.36 0.14
CA GLU A 91 -25.37 -0.06 -0.04
C GLU A 91 -23.97 -0.42 0.45
N GLY A 92 -23.08 0.56 0.67
CA GLY A 92 -21.70 0.34 1.12
C GLY A 92 -20.67 0.48 0.02
N ASP A 93 -21.09 0.95 -1.14
CA ASP A 93 -20.20 1.13 -2.29
C ASP A 93 -19.40 2.43 -2.18
N VAL A 94 -18.29 2.48 -2.89
CA VAL A 94 -17.53 3.72 -3.05
C VAL A 94 -18.34 4.68 -3.92
N SER A 95 -18.58 5.89 -3.40
CA SER A 95 -19.31 6.91 -4.15
C SER A 95 -18.42 7.61 -5.17
N ASP A 96 -19.03 8.20 -6.20
CA ASP A 96 -18.32 9.02 -7.20
C ASP A 96 -17.55 10.18 -6.53
N SER A 97 -18.07 10.74 -5.44
CA SER A 97 -17.40 11.80 -4.68
C SER A 97 -16.05 11.40 -4.10
N PHE A 98 -15.78 10.10 -3.89
CA PHE A 98 -14.47 9.59 -3.48
C PHE A 98 -13.68 9.06 -4.68
N ALA A 99 -14.35 8.35 -5.60
CA ALA A 99 -13.70 7.74 -6.76
C ALA A 99 -13.04 8.78 -7.69
N ASP A 100 -13.62 9.98 -7.76
CA ASP A 100 -13.13 11.08 -8.60
C ASP A 100 -12.08 11.97 -7.88
N LEU A 101 -11.69 11.64 -6.63
CA LEU A 101 -10.68 12.44 -5.94
C LEU A 101 -9.28 12.22 -6.53
N GLU A 102 -8.59 13.33 -6.75
CA GLU A 102 -7.16 13.32 -7.00
C GLU A 102 -6.39 12.87 -5.73
N ASP A 103 -5.20 12.31 -5.91
CA ASP A 103 -4.37 11.75 -4.82
C ASP A 103 -4.16 12.72 -3.65
N ASP A 104 -3.86 13.99 -3.95
CA ASP A 104 -3.66 15.02 -2.92
C ASP A 104 -4.95 15.34 -2.15
N ALA A 105 -6.11 15.27 -2.80
CA ALA A 105 -7.40 15.49 -2.18
C ALA A 105 -7.85 14.28 -1.33
N ALA A 106 -7.44 13.08 -1.69
CA ALA A 106 -7.71 11.86 -0.94
C ALA A 106 -6.78 11.68 0.28
N LYS A 107 -5.62 12.34 0.29
CA LYS A 107 -4.61 12.21 1.36
C LYS A 107 -5.14 12.44 2.77
N PRO A 108 -5.93 13.50 3.09
CA PRO A 108 -6.48 13.70 4.43
C PRO A 108 -7.36 12.54 4.91
N PHE A 109 -8.10 11.91 4.00
CA PHE A 109 -8.90 10.72 4.31
C PHE A 109 -8.00 9.55 4.74
N TRP A 110 -6.96 9.24 3.97
CA TRP A 110 -6.04 8.15 4.29
C TRP A 110 -5.28 8.39 5.60
N GLU A 111 -4.87 9.62 5.87
CA GLU A 111 -4.24 9.99 7.14
C GLU A 111 -5.19 9.83 8.34
N ALA A 112 -6.44 10.27 8.19
CA ALA A 112 -7.45 10.12 9.23
C ALA A 112 -7.80 8.64 9.49
N LEU A 113 -7.90 7.83 8.42
CA LEU A 113 -8.12 6.39 8.52
C LEU A 113 -6.94 5.71 9.22
N GLY A 114 -5.71 6.02 8.81
CA GLY A 114 -4.50 5.49 9.45
C GLY A 114 -4.42 5.83 10.94
N LYS A 115 -4.80 7.07 11.30
CA LYS A 115 -4.91 7.47 12.70
C LYS A 115 -5.98 6.68 13.44
N ALA A 116 -7.15 6.48 12.86
CA ALA A 116 -8.25 5.74 13.48
C ALA A 116 -7.86 4.28 13.77
N VAL A 117 -7.16 3.63 12.81
CA VAL A 117 -6.65 2.25 12.97
C VAL A 117 -5.60 2.17 14.07
N THR A 118 -4.62 3.08 14.09
CA THR A 118 -3.52 3.04 15.07
C THR A 118 -3.97 3.38 16.48
N THR A 119 -4.98 4.23 16.63
CA THR A 119 -5.47 4.67 17.95
C THR A 119 -6.68 3.89 18.45
N ASN A 120 -7.18 2.91 17.69
CA ASN A 120 -8.45 2.24 17.95
C ASN A 120 -9.60 3.23 18.19
N SER A 121 -9.56 4.39 17.54
CA SER A 121 -10.50 5.48 17.72
C SER A 121 -11.74 5.27 16.85
N GLY A 122 -12.62 4.40 17.29
CA GLY A 122 -13.85 4.04 16.58
C GLY A 122 -13.66 3.08 15.40
N LEU A 123 -12.43 2.56 15.21
CA LEU A 123 -12.11 1.57 14.19
C LEU A 123 -11.03 0.62 14.72
N SER A 124 -11.34 -0.66 14.77
CA SER A 124 -10.42 -1.72 15.15
C SER A 124 -10.31 -2.70 13.99
N LEU A 125 -9.20 -2.62 13.26
CA LEU A 125 -8.90 -3.52 12.14
C LEU A 125 -7.76 -4.46 12.49
N SER A 126 -7.86 -5.69 12.02
CA SER A 126 -6.72 -6.59 11.93
C SER A 126 -6.09 -6.45 10.55
N PRO A 127 -4.74 -6.48 10.43
CA PRO A 127 -4.12 -6.43 9.13
C PRO A 127 -4.44 -7.69 8.31
N ASP A 128 -4.78 -7.53 7.04
CA ASP A 128 -4.97 -8.64 6.10
C ASP A 128 -3.65 -9.32 5.78
N LYS A 129 -2.59 -8.53 5.67
CA LYS A 129 -1.23 -9.02 5.44
C LYS A 129 -0.22 -8.22 6.27
N THR A 130 0.84 -8.93 6.67
CA THR A 130 1.94 -8.34 7.43
C THR A 130 3.26 -8.83 6.86
N ALA A 131 4.23 -7.92 6.75
CA ALA A 131 5.59 -8.24 6.34
C ALA A 131 6.60 -7.50 7.22
N THR A 132 7.75 -8.10 7.48
CA THR A 132 8.82 -7.51 8.32
C THR A 132 10.13 -7.47 7.57
N SER A 133 10.79 -6.32 7.57
CA SER A 133 12.17 -6.21 7.10
C SER A 133 13.13 -6.69 8.17
N GLN A 134 13.81 -7.82 7.95
CA GLN A 134 14.77 -8.36 8.90
C GLN A 134 16.20 -7.85 8.67
N TYR A 135 16.59 -7.74 7.40
CA TYR A 135 17.92 -7.28 6.98
C TYR A 135 17.74 -6.41 5.74
N GLY A 136 17.88 -5.11 5.92
CA GLY A 136 17.74 -4.17 4.82
C GLY A 136 16.52 -3.25 4.97
N ASN A 137 16.18 -2.59 3.88
CA ASN A 137 15.15 -1.55 3.82
C ASN A 137 13.91 -1.96 3.03
N GLN A 138 13.67 -3.27 2.89
CA GLN A 138 12.56 -3.81 2.09
C GLN A 138 11.83 -4.93 2.83
N ALA A 139 10.54 -5.05 2.58
CA ALA A 139 9.69 -6.17 2.95
C ALA A 139 8.74 -6.50 1.79
N VAL A 140 8.27 -7.75 1.70
CA VAL A 140 7.33 -8.17 0.66
C VAL A 140 6.01 -8.56 1.32
N LEU A 141 4.95 -7.87 0.94
CA LEU A 141 3.57 -8.23 1.24
C LEU A 141 3.11 -9.17 0.12
N SER A 142 2.92 -10.44 0.44
CA SER A 142 2.55 -11.45 -0.56
C SER A 142 1.05 -11.64 -0.66
N ASP A 143 0.61 -11.99 -1.87
CA ASP A 143 -0.78 -12.33 -2.18
C ASP A 143 -1.79 -11.26 -1.77
N LEU A 144 -1.54 -9.99 -2.11
CA LEU A 144 -2.54 -8.93 -1.95
C LEU A 144 -3.63 -9.08 -3.01
N GLU A 145 -4.87 -9.19 -2.57
CA GLU A 145 -6.05 -9.20 -3.44
C GLU A 145 -6.26 -7.85 -4.11
N MET A 146 -7.06 -7.81 -5.18
CA MET A 146 -7.35 -6.56 -5.89
C MET A 146 -8.20 -5.60 -5.04
N GLY A 147 -7.77 -4.34 -5.01
CA GLY A 147 -8.42 -3.30 -4.24
C GLY A 147 -7.46 -2.21 -3.78
N SER A 148 -7.88 -1.39 -2.83
CA SER A 148 -7.06 -0.33 -2.23
C SER A 148 -6.73 -0.67 -0.79
N TYR A 149 -5.47 -0.49 -0.44
CA TYR A 149 -4.91 -0.81 0.86
C TYR A 149 -4.41 0.43 1.59
N LEU A 150 -4.62 0.44 2.88
CA LEU A 150 -3.91 1.29 3.82
C LEU A 150 -2.65 0.55 4.27
N LEU A 151 -1.47 1.13 4.06
CA LEU A 151 -0.19 0.60 4.53
C LEU A 151 0.27 1.41 5.75
N LEU A 152 0.49 0.71 6.85
CA LEU A 152 1.02 1.27 8.08
C LEU A 152 2.30 0.53 8.46
N ALA A 153 3.41 1.26 8.54
CA ALA A 153 4.68 0.69 8.98
C ALA A 153 5.04 1.16 10.39
N VAL A 154 5.57 0.23 11.17
CA VAL A 154 6.04 0.46 12.55
C VAL A 154 7.49 0.05 12.61
N CYS A 155 8.35 0.92 13.18
CA CYS A 155 9.72 0.53 13.51
C CYS A 155 9.74 -0.45 14.66
N GLY A 156 10.74 -1.33 14.67
CA GLY A 156 11.10 -2.11 15.86
C GLY A 156 11.49 -1.22 17.02
N GLU A 157 11.60 -1.80 18.19
CA GLU A 157 11.93 -1.08 19.43
C GLU A 157 13.19 -0.23 19.28
N ASN A 158 13.14 0.99 19.81
CA ASN A 158 14.22 1.97 19.89
C ASN A 158 14.64 2.68 18.59
N VAL A 159 13.88 2.58 17.52
CA VAL A 159 14.12 3.36 16.30
C VAL A 159 13.10 4.50 16.25
N GLY A 160 13.51 5.73 16.53
CA GLY A 160 12.63 6.90 16.56
C GLY A 160 12.10 7.35 15.17
N THR A 161 12.14 6.49 14.17
CA THR A 161 11.65 6.78 12.83
C THR A 161 10.14 6.60 12.76
N ARG A 162 9.47 7.59 12.19
CA ARG A 162 8.03 7.55 11.92
C ARG A 162 7.77 7.40 10.43
N PHE A 163 6.95 6.42 10.07
CA PHE A 163 6.46 6.26 8.70
C PHE A 163 5.15 7.02 8.49
N ASN A 164 5.03 7.62 7.31
CA ASN A 164 3.78 8.24 6.89
C ASN A 164 2.77 7.17 6.46
N THR A 165 1.51 7.41 6.75
CA THR A 165 0.41 6.62 6.20
C THR A 165 0.47 6.64 4.68
N THR A 166 0.35 5.46 4.06
CA THR A 166 0.45 5.32 2.62
C THR A 166 -0.73 4.51 2.10
N ALA A 167 -1.40 4.99 1.06
CA ALA A 167 -2.35 4.22 0.29
C ALA A 167 -1.63 3.49 -0.85
N TYR A 168 -2.05 2.27 -1.15
CA TYR A 168 -1.56 1.49 -2.29
C TYR A 168 -2.71 0.76 -2.99
N ASN A 169 -2.71 0.82 -4.31
CA ASN A 169 -3.75 0.23 -5.14
C ASN A 169 -3.22 -0.99 -5.89
N VAL A 170 -3.85 -2.15 -5.66
CA VAL A 170 -3.67 -3.38 -6.42
C VAL A 170 -4.76 -3.42 -7.47
N LEU A 171 -4.48 -2.86 -8.64
CA LEU A 171 -5.47 -2.72 -9.71
C LEU A 171 -4.96 -3.32 -11.01
N PRO A 172 -5.84 -4.00 -11.77
CA PRO A 172 -5.48 -4.51 -13.08
C PRO A 172 -5.39 -3.36 -14.10
N THR A 173 -4.56 -3.58 -15.10
CA THR A 173 -4.41 -2.68 -16.25
C THR A 173 -5.10 -3.25 -17.46
N LYS A 174 -5.65 -2.38 -18.32
CA LYS A 174 -6.26 -2.80 -19.57
C LYS A 174 -5.17 -3.15 -20.58
N SER A 175 -5.25 -4.38 -21.13
CA SER A 175 -4.35 -4.91 -22.16
C SER A 175 -5.20 -5.39 -23.35
N GLY A 176 -5.28 -4.57 -24.40
CA GLY A 176 -6.18 -4.83 -25.53
C GLY A 176 -7.66 -4.81 -25.11
N ASP A 177 -8.35 -5.94 -25.28
CA ASP A 177 -9.75 -6.13 -24.90
C ASP A 177 -9.91 -6.82 -23.53
N SER A 178 -8.81 -7.14 -22.85
CA SER A 178 -8.79 -7.81 -21.54
C SER A 178 -8.17 -6.91 -20.46
N TYR A 179 -8.30 -7.37 -19.20
CA TYR A 179 -7.63 -6.79 -18.04
C TYR A 179 -6.64 -7.79 -17.49
N GLU A 180 -5.49 -7.32 -17.07
CA GLU A 180 -4.41 -8.12 -16.52
C GLU A 180 -3.89 -7.51 -15.21
N LEU A 181 -3.69 -8.34 -14.19
CA LEU A 181 -3.03 -7.93 -12.96
C LEU A 181 -1.54 -8.27 -13.03
N ALA A 182 -0.68 -7.29 -12.80
CA ALA A 182 0.75 -7.54 -12.65
C ALA A 182 0.99 -8.41 -11.42
N SER A 183 1.79 -9.47 -11.54
CA SER A 183 2.11 -10.36 -10.42
C SER A 183 2.93 -9.70 -9.31
N THR A 184 3.64 -8.61 -9.64
CA THR A 184 4.48 -7.87 -8.69
C THR A 184 4.23 -6.37 -8.80
N GLY A 185 4.32 -5.70 -7.65
CA GLY A 185 4.26 -4.25 -7.54
C GLY A 185 5.30 -3.74 -6.55
N SER A 186 5.43 -2.42 -6.43
CA SER A 186 6.31 -1.82 -5.46
C SER A 186 5.80 -0.46 -4.97
N VAL A 187 6.11 -0.14 -3.74
CA VAL A 187 5.81 1.15 -3.12
C VAL A 187 6.98 1.56 -2.22
N SER A 188 7.28 2.86 -2.17
CA SER A 188 8.29 3.41 -1.26
C SER A 188 7.62 4.23 -0.18
N LEU A 189 7.81 3.84 1.07
CA LEU A 189 7.28 4.60 2.20
C LEU A 189 8.14 5.85 2.45
N LYS A 190 7.47 6.92 2.85
CA LYS A 190 8.14 8.12 3.37
C LYS A 190 8.24 7.99 4.88
N HIS A 191 9.38 8.37 5.41
CA HIS A 191 9.60 8.41 6.86
C HIS A 191 10.37 9.66 7.24
N GLU A 192 10.20 10.06 8.49
CA GLU A 192 10.89 11.18 9.10
C GLU A 192 11.75 10.63 10.26
N PRO A 193 13.08 10.81 10.20
CA PRO A 193 13.94 10.49 11.33
C PRO A 193 13.72 11.51 12.47
N PRO A 194 13.98 11.14 13.72
CA PRO A 194 14.01 12.10 14.80
C PRO A 194 15.14 13.11 14.56
N VAL A 195 14.84 14.38 14.76
CA VAL A 195 15.84 15.46 14.66
C VAL A 195 16.22 15.85 16.07
N PHE A 196 17.52 15.74 16.39
CA PHE A 196 18.09 16.18 17.64
C PHE A 196 19.11 17.29 17.34
N GLU A 197 18.91 18.44 17.94
CA GLU A 197 19.87 19.53 17.94
C GLU A 197 20.40 19.75 19.35
N LYS A 198 21.70 19.84 19.50
CA LYS A 198 22.37 20.21 20.73
C LYS A 198 22.97 21.59 20.57
N ASP A 199 22.51 22.49 21.39
CA ASP A 199 23.01 23.86 21.41
C ASP A 199 23.68 24.18 22.77
N VAL A 200 24.62 25.10 22.74
CA VAL A 200 25.26 25.65 23.93
C VAL A 200 25.01 27.17 23.89
N PRO A 201 23.90 27.59 24.49
CA PRO A 201 23.58 29.03 24.47
C PRO A 201 24.62 29.81 25.24
N ASP A 202 24.90 31.05 24.81
CA ASP A 202 25.74 32.05 25.45
C ASP A 202 27.27 31.77 25.52
N ILE A 203 27.79 30.98 24.61
CA ILE A 203 29.24 30.80 24.49
C ILE A 203 29.74 31.29 23.14
N ASP A 204 30.31 32.51 23.11
CA ASP A 204 31.03 33.06 21.96
C ASP A 204 32.40 32.39 21.77
N ASP A 205 32.88 31.62 22.73
CA ASP A 205 34.15 30.89 22.69
C ASP A 205 34.01 29.52 23.38
N ILE A 206 34.46 28.46 22.69
CA ILE A 206 34.33 27.06 23.12
C ILE A 206 35.30 26.70 24.27
N THR A 207 36.12 27.62 24.72
CA THR A 207 37.10 27.40 25.81
C THR A 207 36.48 27.63 27.16
N THR A 208 36.16 26.54 27.88
CA THR A 208 35.78 26.59 29.29
C THR A 208 36.97 26.21 30.17
N ALA A 209 37.21 27.01 31.22
CA ALA A 209 38.23 26.69 32.22
C ALA A 209 37.78 25.48 33.08
N VAL A 210 38.77 24.69 33.54
CA VAL A 210 38.50 23.57 34.47
C VAL A 210 37.76 24.08 35.70
N GLY A 211 36.62 23.43 36.04
CA GLY A 211 35.79 23.78 37.19
C GLY A 211 34.64 24.73 36.85
N LYS A 212 34.45 25.17 35.60
CA LYS A 212 33.25 25.90 35.17
C LYS A 212 32.14 24.96 34.75
N SER A 213 30.92 25.31 35.10
CA SER A 213 29.72 24.62 34.61
C SER A 213 29.38 25.11 33.22
N VAL A 214 29.07 24.16 32.32
CA VAL A 214 28.55 24.42 30.98
C VAL A 214 27.08 24.00 30.92
N ASN A 215 26.21 24.91 30.56
CA ASN A 215 24.80 24.64 30.34
C ASN A 215 24.60 24.22 28.88
N TYR A 216 23.99 23.06 28.66
CA TYR A 216 23.58 22.58 27.36
C TYR A 216 22.09 22.68 27.22
N GLN A 217 21.62 23.12 26.08
CA GLN A 217 20.23 22.97 25.68
C GLN A 217 20.13 21.91 24.59
N ILE A 218 19.20 21.00 24.74
CA ILE A 218 18.88 19.98 23.75
C ILE A 218 17.51 20.31 23.19
N HIS A 219 17.51 20.69 21.92
CA HIS A 219 16.28 20.89 21.17
C HIS A 219 15.93 19.60 20.43
N ASN A 220 14.74 19.09 20.72
CA ASN A 220 14.20 17.95 20.04
C ASN A 220 12.87 18.34 19.37
N VAL A 221 12.74 18.08 18.08
CA VAL A 221 11.47 18.14 17.40
C VAL A 221 10.70 16.87 17.75
N ILE A 222 9.74 17.00 18.66
CA ILE A 222 8.84 15.92 18.98
C ILE A 222 7.96 15.70 17.75
N LEU A 223 8.20 14.59 17.06
CA LEU A 223 7.34 14.16 15.96
C LEU A 223 5.91 13.99 16.51
N SER A 224 4.92 14.37 15.72
CA SER A 224 3.52 14.14 16.07
C SER A 224 3.25 12.64 16.14
N TYR A 225 3.28 12.07 17.31
CA TYR A 225 2.91 10.67 17.54
C TYR A 225 1.39 10.50 17.50
N PRO A 226 0.88 9.33 17.11
CA PRO A 226 -0.53 9.00 17.24
C PRO A 226 -1.03 9.25 18.68
N SER A 227 -2.27 9.68 18.84
CA SER A 227 -2.84 10.05 20.14
C SER A 227 -2.96 8.90 21.16
N ASN A 228 -2.72 7.65 20.73
CA ASN A 228 -2.64 6.47 21.59
C ASN A 228 -1.21 6.13 22.07
N THR A 229 -0.24 6.99 21.75
CA THR A 229 1.11 6.82 22.28
C THR A 229 1.12 7.28 23.72
N ASP A 230 1.09 6.37 24.67
CA ASP A 230 1.03 6.70 26.11
C ASP A 230 2.35 7.27 26.62
N THR A 231 3.45 6.85 26.07
CA THR A 231 4.78 7.26 26.53
C THR A 231 5.79 7.24 25.39
N VAL A 232 6.56 8.29 25.29
CA VAL A 232 7.72 8.37 24.41
C VAL A 232 8.96 8.55 25.27
N HIS A 233 9.89 7.60 25.21
CA HIS A 233 11.14 7.65 25.94
C HIS A 233 12.24 8.25 25.06
N TYR A 234 12.79 9.37 25.47
CA TYR A 234 13.99 9.94 24.88
C TYR A 234 15.19 9.63 25.80
N VAL A 235 16.16 8.95 25.25
CA VAL A 235 17.44 8.70 25.96
C VAL A 235 18.48 9.57 25.30
N VAL A 236 19.05 10.48 26.10
CA VAL A 236 20.19 11.30 25.72
C VAL A 236 21.42 10.66 26.33
N GLY A 237 22.25 10.04 25.49
CA GLY A 237 23.50 9.40 25.90
C GLY A 237 24.73 10.27 25.64
#